data_bd641a6030d9c6623726ab969907b9c7
#
_entry.id   bd641a6030d9c6623726ab969907b9c7
#
_cell.length_a   1.000
_cell.length_b   1.000
_cell.length_c   1.000
_cell.angle_alpha   90.00
_cell.angle_beta   90.00
_cell.angle_gamma   90.00
#
_symmetry.space_group_name_H-M   'P 1'
#
loop_
_entity.id
_entity.type
_entity.pdbx_description
1 polymer ?
#
loop_
_entity_poly.entity_id
_entity_poly.type
_entity_poly.pdbx_seq_one_letter_code
_entity_poly.pdbx_strand_id
1 'polypeptide(L)'
;VTLTGDDQLGHANLNLNGATVTATAGIILDDAGTGLATVNFTGTAAQTVNGTINATSTTDEGTVNVLASANVVTFANNIGATATNILAVNIGNATLAGNAVFSGNVEAATITLGHESSVASAAYSADFNGNVVGDVVMDTGNAITETATATFAGNVTGDITLDDNVAAIDATATFDGTTAQTVLGTVAATTDTDGALRVTNTAGVTFQGVVGSSSTGIGSLGIASDS
;
A
#
# COMPACT_ATOMS: atom_id res chain seq x y z
N VAL A 1 20.13 -8.14 -5.90
CA VAL A 1 20.71 -7.22 -4.93
C VAL A 1 20.22 -7.62 -3.55
N THR A 2 21.11 -7.81 -2.58
CA THR A 2 20.73 -8.04 -1.18
C THR A 2 21.14 -6.81 -0.39
N LEU A 3 20.20 -6.28 0.41
CA LEU A 3 20.44 -5.24 1.40
C LEU A 3 20.32 -5.88 2.77
N THR A 4 21.41 -5.87 3.54
CA THR A 4 21.44 -6.41 4.90
C THR A 4 21.67 -5.28 5.88
N GLY A 5 20.74 -5.05 6.79
CA GLY A 5 20.95 -4.27 8.00
C GLY A 5 21.88 -5.07 8.95
N ASP A 6 22.70 -4.43 9.74
CA ASP A 6 23.60 -5.13 10.65
C ASP A 6 23.16 -5.02 12.13
N ASP A 7 23.65 -5.93 12.98
CA ASP A 7 23.34 -6.02 14.41
C ASP A 7 23.80 -4.81 15.25
N GLN A 8 24.55 -3.89 14.66
CA GLN A 8 25.13 -2.72 15.34
C GLN A 8 24.38 -1.41 15.06
N LEU A 9 23.06 -1.46 14.78
CA LEU A 9 22.24 -0.33 14.36
C LEU A 9 22.61 0.22 12.97
N GLY A 10 23.29 -0.56 12.14
CA GLY A 10 23.55 -0.24 10.73
C GLY A 10 22.30 -0.46 9.87
N HIS A 11 21.67 0.64 9.42
CA HIS A 11 20.57 0.57 8.47
C HIS A 11 21.10 0.51 7.04
N ALA A 12 20.63 -0.45 6.25
CA ALA A 12 20.92 -0.52 4.83
C ALA A 12 19.85 0.23 4.03
N ASN A 13 20.23 1.34 3.38
CA ASN A 13 19.32 2.13 2.56
C ASN A 13 19.76 2.13 1.09
N LEU A 14 18.84 1.78 0.19
CA LEU A 14 19.04 1.86 -1.25
C LEU A 14 18.05 2.88 -1.84
N ASN A 15 18.58 3.96 -2.43
CA ASN A 15 17.76 4.94 -3.14
C ASN A 15 17.83 4.69 -4.64
N LEU A 16 16.69 4.47 -5.26
CA LEU A 16 16.53 4.17 -6.68
C LEU A 16 15.76 5.32 -7.35
N ASN A 17 16.45 6.05 -8.24
CA ASN A 17 15.89 7.20 -8.94
C ASN A 17 15.89 7.07 -10.47
N GLY A 18 16.36 5.96 -11.01
CA GLY A 18 16.34 5.70 -12.46
C GLY A 18 14.95 5.39 -12.99
N ALA A 19 14.65 5.75 -14.23
CA ALA A 19 13.35 5.47 -14.87
C ALA A 19 13.05 3.96 -15.00
N THR A 20 14.09 3.13 -15.10
CA THR A 20 13.95 1.67 -15.11
C THR A 20 14.90 1.08 -14.09
N VAL A 21 14.34 0.28 -13.18
CA VAL A 21 15.09 -0.51 -12.20
C VAL A 21 14.97 -1.97 -12.61
N THR A 22 16.07 -2.58 -13.07
CA THR A 22 16.10 -3.99 -13.44
C THR A 22 16.93 -4.77 -12.44
N ALA A 23 16.28 -5.62 -11.67
CA ALA A 23 16.89 -6.53 -10.71
C ALA A 23 16.48 -7.96 -11.08
N THR A 24 17.09 -8.56 -12.10
CA THR A 24 16.70 -9.86 -12.65
C THR A 24 16.64 -10.98 -11.60
N ALA A 25 17.53 -10.93 -10.61
CA ALA A 25 17.52 -11.84 -9.45
C ALA A 25 16.70 -11.30 -8.26
N GLY A 26 15.97 -10.20 -8.46
CA GLY A 26 15.22 -9.54 -7.40
C GLY A 26 16.05 -8.64 -6.49
N ILE A 27 15.35 -7.94 -5.60
CA ILE A 27 15.90 -7.21 -4.45
C ILE A 27 15.53 -8.02 -3.22
N ILE A 28 16.51 -8.30 -2.38
CA ILE A 28 16.31 -9.02 -1.13
C ILE A 28 16.59 -8.02 0.00
N LEU A 29 15.64 -7.91 0.92
CA LEU A 29 15.76 -7.11 2.14
C LEU A 29 15.98 -8.06 3.32
N ASP A 30 16.97 -7.77 4.13
CA ASP A 30 17.42 -8.63 5.22
C ASP A 30 17.66 -7.74 6.46
N ASP A 31 16.74 -7.81 7.40
CA ASP A 31 16.83 -7.09 8.66
C ASP A 31 17.61 -7.95 9.67
N ALA A 32 18.93 -7.93 9.61
CA ALA A 32 19.76 -8.67 10.56
C ALA A 32 19.77 -8.02 11.95
N GLY A 33 19.27 -8.72 12.95
CA GLY A 33 19.23 -8.24 14.34
C GLY A 33 18.31 -7.01 14.51
N THR A 34 18.89 -5.85 14.79
CA THR A 34 18.18 -4.57 14.93
C THR A 34 18.37 -3.62 13.74
N GLY A 35 19.17 -4.02 12.75
CA GLY A 35 19.40 -3.26 11.53
C GLY A 35 18.21 -3.38 10.58
N LEU A 36 17.85 -2.28 9.91
CA LEU A 36 16.75 -2.23 8.96
C LEU A 36 17.28 -2.17 7.52
N ALA A 37 16.67 -2.95 6.63
CA ALA A 37 16.90 -2.88 5.19
C ALA A 37 15.76 -2.09 4.52
N THR A 38 16.09 -1.00 3.83
CA THR A 38 15.10 -0.12 3.21
C THR A 38 15.44 0.14 1.75
N VAL A 39 14.46 -0.02 0.87
CA VAL A 39 14.56 0.45 -0.51
C VAL A 39 13.60 1.62 -0.74
N ASN A 40 14.13 2.72 -1.29
CA ASN A 40 13.37 3.93 -1.58
C ASN A 40 13.32 4.17 -3.09
N PHE A 41 12.13 4.32 -3.62
CA PHE A 41 11.88 4.73 -5.00
C PHE A 41 11.61 6.24 -5.02
N THR A 42 12.61 7.02 -5.46
CA THR A 42 12.62 8.49 -5.34
C THR A 42 12.73 9.18 -6.70
N GLY A 43 12.34 8.50 -7.78
CA GLY A 43 12.47 9.02 -9.13
C GLY A 43 11.69 10.32 -9.36
N THR A 44 12.29 11.24 -10.12
CA THR A 44 11.63 12.47 -10.60
C THR A 44 10.90 12.25 -11.93
N ALA A 45 10.91 11.03 -12.46
CA ALA A 45 10.17 10.56 -13.62
C ALA A 45 9.49 9.23 -13.29
N ALA A 46 8.54 8.81 -14.11
CA ALA A 46 7.92 7.50 -13.94
C ALA A 46 8.97 6.38 -13.92
N GLN A 47 8.83 5.46 -12.96
CA GLN A 47 9.77 4.36 -12.77
C GLN A 47 9.09 3.02 -13.05
N THR A 48 9.82 2.10 -13.66
CA THR A 48 9.39 0.70 -13.79
C THR A 48 10.40 -0.21 -13.10
N VAL A 49 9.89 -1.01 -12.16
CA VAL A 49 10.68 -1.96 -11.37
C VAL A 49 10.47 -3.36 -11.93
N ASN A 50 11.49 -3.90 -12.59
CA ASN A 50 11.49 -5.25 -13.15
C ASN A 50 12.29 -6.17 -12.23
N GLY A 51 11.61 -7.00 -11.48
CA GLY A 51 12.17 -7.93 -10.49
C GLY A 51 11.31 -7.96 -9.23
N THR A 52 11.38 -9.07 -8.50
CA THR A 52 10.68 -9.20 -7.22
C THR A 52 11.42 -8.43 -6.12
N ILE A 53 10.69 -8.06 -5.08
CA ILE A 53 11.27 -7.56 -3.83
C ILE A 53 10.81 -8.51 -2.73
N ASN A 54 11.73 -9.19 -2.07
CA ASN A 54 11.43 -10.18 -1.04
C ASN A 54 12.28 -9.94 0.21
N ALA A 55 11.85 -10.48 1.33
CA ALA A 55 12.65 -10.64 2.53
C ALA A 55 13.48 -11.94 2.51
N THR A 56 14.36 -12.16 3.47
CA THR A 56 15.16 -13.39 3.59
C THR A 56 14.53 -14.44 4.47
N SER A 57 13.65 -14.05 5.39
CA SER A 57 13.08 -14.96 6.39
C SER A 57 11.55 -14.96 6.39
N THR A 58 10.98 -15.83 7.21
CA THR A 58 9.53 -15.95 7.45
C THR A 58 9.00 -14.91 8.43
N THR A 59 9.86 -14.14 9.08
CA THR A 59 9.50 -12.96 9.87
C THR A 59 9.47 -11.76 8.93
N ASP A 60 8.53 -10.88 9.14
CA ASP A 60 8.37 -9.68 8.32
C ASP A 60 9.63 -8.81 8.37
N GLU A 61 10.27 -8.61 7.23
CA GLU A 61 11.56 -7.89 7.13
C GLU A 61 11.53 -6.86 6.01
N GLY A 62 12.30 -5.82 6.20
CA GLY A 62 12.56 -4.80 5.20
C GLY A 62 11.40 -3.84 4.94
N THR A 63 11.75 -2.69 4.44
CA THR A 63 10.78 -1.63 4.11
C THR A 63 10.92 -1.20 2.65
N VAL A 64 9.81 -1.07 1.96
CA VAL A 64 9.71 -0.52 0.61
C VAL A 64 9.00 0.83 0.68
N ASN A 65 9.69 1.91 0.30
CA ASN A 65 9.09 3.24 0.26
C ASN A 65 8.95 3.75 -1.18
N VAL A 66 7.75 4.18 -1.54
CA VAL A 66 7.44 4.87 -2.80
C VAL A 66 7.30 6.36 -2.53
N LEU A 67 8.33 7.13 -2.89
CA LEU A 67 8.46 8.56 -2.56
C LEU A 67 8.51 9.44 -3.83
N ALA A 68 7.87 9.00 -4.89
CA ALA A 68 7.83 9.68 -6.19
C ALA A 68 6.58 10.57 -6.28
N SER A 69 6.65 11.76 -5.72
CA SER A 69 5.48 12.65 -5.45
C SER A 69 4.66 13.09 -6.66
N ALA A 70 5.20 13.07 -7.88
CA ALA A 70 4.49 13.49 -9.09
C ALA A 70 4.44 12.42 -10.17
N ASN A 71 5.02 11.24 -9.90
CA ASN A 71 5.22 10.20 -10.91
C ASN A 71 4.82 8.84 -10.37
N VAL A 72 4.46 7.95 -11.28
CA VAL A 72 4.07 6.58 -10.95
C VAL A 72 5.30 5.69 -10.83
N VAL A 73 5.36 4.87 -9.77
CA VAL A 73 6.28 3.73 -9.69
C VAL A 73 5.50 2.45 -9.98
N THR A 74 5.83 1.79 -11.08
CA THR A 74 5.20 0.54 -11.50
C THR A 74 6.06 -0.65 -11.11
N PHE A 75 5.54 -1.52 -10.26
CA PHE A 75 6.14 -2.80 -9.90
C PHE A 75 5.57 -3.88 -10.81
N ALA A 76 6.40 -4.39 -11.71
CA ALA A 76 5.97 -5.39 -12.70
C ALA A 76 5.83 -6.80 -12.11
N ASN A 77 6.44 -7.06 -10.95
CA ASN A 77 6.49 -8.36 -10.29
C ASN A 77 6.06 -8.27 -8.83
N ASN A 78 5.99 -9.41 -8.15
CA ASN A 78 5.55 -9.49 -6.76
C ASN A 78 6.48 -8.74 -5.79
N ILE A 79 5.87 -8.19 -4.75
CA ILE A 79 6.53 -7.69 -3.54
C ILE A 79 6.13 -8.60 -2.39
N GLY A 80 7.12 -9.19 -1.72
CA GLY A 80 6.89 -10.22 -0.72
C GLY A 80 6.43 -11.55 -1.31
N ALA A 81 6.39 -12.56 -0.48
CA ALA A 81 5.83 -13.88 -0.74
C ALA A 81 5.53 -14.57 0.59
N THR A 82 4.62 -15.54 0.60
CA THR A 82 4.08 -16.23 1.80
C THR A 82 5.12 -16.73 2.83
N ALA A 83 6.37 -16.90 2.43
CA ALA A 83 7.45 -17.31 3.32
C ALA A 83 8.54 -16.23 3.49
N THR A 84 8.37 -15.06 2.88
CA THR A 84 9.34 -13.96 2.84
C THR A 84 8.62 -12.63 2.72
N ASN A 85 7.70 -12.38 3.67
CA ASN A 85 6.89 -11.16 3.70
C ASN A 85 7.77 -9.93 3.92
N ILE A 86 7.37 -8.83 3.32
CA ILE A 86 7.92 -7.52 3.61
C ILE A 86 7.29 -6.98 4.90
N LEU A 87 8.07 -6.33 5.75
CA LEU A 87 7.56 -5.69 6.96
C LEU A 87 6.61 -4.54 6.63
N ALA A 88 7.03 -3.64 5.73
CA ALA A 88 6.21 -2.50 5.37
C ALA A 88 6.37 -2.08 3.91
N VAL A 89 5.25 -1.70 3.28
CA VAL A 89 5.20 -0.97 2.01
C VAL A 89 4.55 0.38 2.27
N ASN A 90 5.31 1.47 2.11
CA ASN A 90 4.81 2.82 2.35
C ASN A 90 4.71 3.59 1.03
N ILE A 91 3.53 4.10 0.73
CA ILE A 91 3.26 4.93 -0.44
C ILE A 91 3.14 6.39 0.01
N GLY A 92 4.24 7.13 -0.14
CA GLY A 92 4.42 8.46 0.41
C GLY A 92 5.03 8.45 1.82
N ASN A 93 5.20 9.63 2.36
CA ASN A 93 5.64 9.88 3.73
C ASN A 93 5.24 11.30 4.16
N ALA A 94 5.70 11.73 5.34
CA ALA A 94 5.46 13.05 5.91
C ALA A 94 5.77 14.26 5.01
N THR A 95 6.56 14.10 3.96
CA THR A 95 7.05 15.21 3.12
C THR A 95 6.80 15.01 1.62
N LEU A 96 6.53 13.78 1.20
CA LEU A 96 6.41 13.39 -0.20
C LEU A 96 5.17 12.53 -0.41
N ALA A 97 4.36 12.88 -1.38
CA ALA A 97 3.31 12.01 -1.88
C ALA A 97 3.90 10.74 -2.52
N GLY A 98 3.08 9.72 -2.72
CA GLY A 98 3.45 8.49 -3.40
C GLY A 98 2.37 8.05 -4.39
N ASN A 99 2.79 7.48 -5.52
CA ASN A 99 1.90 6.93 -6.51
C ASN A 99 2.47 5.61 -7.04
N ALA A 100 1.78 4.50 -6.80
CA ALA A 100 2.27 3.16 -7.12
C ALA A 100 1.26 2.35 -7.94
N VAL A 101 1.77 1.51 -8.85
CA VAL A 101 1.02 0.46 -9.53
C VAL A 101 1.71 -0.87 -9.28
N PHE A 102 1.00 -1.80 -8.69
CA PHE A 102 1.47 -3.15 -8.39
C PHE A 102 0.82 -4.14 -9.38
N SER A 103 1.59 -4.58 -10.38
CA SER A 103 1.08 -5.54 -11.36
C SER A 103 1.07 -6.98 -10.83
N GLY A 104 1.94 -7.29 -9.88
CA GLY A 104 1.99 -8.57 -9.17
C GLY A 104 1.30 -8.52 -7.81
N ASN A 105 1.40 -9.61 -7.05
CA ASN A 105 0.90 -9.67 -5.68
C ASN A 105 1.76 -8.82 -4.74
N VAL A 106 1.13 -8.30 -3.69
CA VAL A 106 1.81 -7.63 -2.58
C VAL A 106 1.54 -8.41 -1.30
N GLU A 107 2.60 -8.91 -0.66
CA GLU A 107 2.56 -9.61 0.62
C GLU A 107 3.47 -8.88 1.62
N ALA A 108 2.86 -8.12 2.52
CA ALA A 108 3.54 -7.31 3.52
C ALA A 108 2.74 -7.31 4.83
N ALA A 109 3.40 -7.15 5.98
CA ALA A 109 2.66 -7.04 7.23
C ALA A 109 1.75 -5.81 7.23
N THR A 110 2.27 -4.68 6.74
CA THR A 110 1.50 -3.43 6.63
C THR A 110 1.77 -2.73 5.30
N ILE A 111 0.72 -2.21 4.69
CA ILE A 111 0.76 -1.37 3.50
C ILE A 111 0.12 -0.03 3.85
N THR A 112 0.90 1.05 3.88
CA THR A 112 0.41 2.38 4.28
C THR A 112 0.38 3.31 3.08
N LEU A 113 -0.77 3.93 2.83
CA LEU A 113 -0.93 5.03 1.88
C LEU A 113 -1.12 6.31 2.66
N GLY A 114 -0.18 7.23 2.53
CA GLY A 114 -0.23 8.48 3.26
C GLY A 114 0.60 8.49 4.53
N HIS A 115 0.39 9.50 5.35
CA HIS A 115 1.07 9.67 6.63
C HIS A 115 0.38 10.80 7.43
N GLU A 116 0.34 10.68 8.76
CA GLU A 116 -0.21 11.71 9.69
C GLU A 116 0.44 13.10 9.57
N SER A 117 0.96 13.48 8.45
CA SER A 117 1.74 14.69 8.28
C SER A 117 0.92 15.83 7.71
N SER A 118 1.38 17.03 8.03
CA SER A 118 0.88 18.33 7.64
C SER A 118 1.33 18.80 6.25
N VAL A 119 1.65 17.93 5.30
CA VAL A 119 1.93 18.37 3.92
C VAL A 119 0.60 18.68 3.25
N ALA A 120 0.24 19.94 3.19
CA ALA A 120 -0.96 20.37 2.52
C ALA A 120 -0.97 19.89 1.04
N SER A 121 -2.08 19.25 0.63
CA SER A 121 -2.36 18.82 -0.75
C SER A 121 -1.55 17.63 -1.27
N ALA A 122 -1.15 16.68 -0.43
CA ALA A 122 -0.58 15.43 -0.87
C ALA A 122 -1.67 14.48 -1.40
N ALA A 123 -1.43 13.84 -2.53
CA ALA A 123 -2.26 12.77 -3.06
C ALA A 123 -1.45 11.47 -3.05
N TYR A 124 -1.96 10.47 -2.34
CA TYR A 124 -1.39 9.14 -2.26
C TYR A 124 -2.26 8.18 -3.06
N SER A 125 -1.66 7.38 -3.93
CA SER A 125 -2.43 6.43 -4.71
C SER A 125 -1.72 5.10 -4.86
N ALA A 126 -2.49 4.02 -4.80
CA ALA A 126 -2.02 2.67 -5.09
C ALA A 126 -3.05 1.91 -5.94
N ASP A 127 -2.57 1.28 -7.00
CA ASP A 127 -3.34 0.40 -7.86
C ASP A 127 -2.81 -1.03 -7.73
N PHE A 128 -3.58 -1.91 -7.11
CA PHE A 128 -3.24 -3.31 -6.84
C PHE A 128 -3.93 -4.22 -7.85
N ASN A 129 -3.21 -4.60 -8.91
CA ASN A 129 -3.73 -5.51 -9.95
C ASN A 129 -3.65 -6.99 -9.53
N GLY A 130 -2.77 -7.33 -8.60
CA GLY A 130 -2.66 -8.65 -7.99
C GLY A 130 -3.38 -8.75 -6.64
N ASN A 131 -3.23 -9.89 -5.97
CA ASN A 131 -3.74 -10.07 -4.62
C ASN A 131 -2.91 -9.28 -3.60
N VAL A 132 -3.58 -8.82 -2.54
CA VAL A 132 -2.96 -8.16 -1.40
C VAL A 132 -3.08 -9.07 -0.18
N VAL A 133 -1.97 -9.30 0.50
CA VAL A 133 -1.89 -9.99 1.79
C VAL A 133 -1.19 -9.06 2.78
N GLY A 134 -1.89 -8.66 3.82
CA GLY A 134 -1.46 -7.71 4.85
C GLY A 134 -2.48 -6.61 5.08
N ASP A 135 -2.28 -5.87 6.16
CA ASP A 135 -3.19 -4.79 6.54
C ASP A 135 -2.90 -3.54 5.69
N VAL A 136 -3.96 -2.94 5.18
CA VAL A 136 -3.90 -1.71 4.37
C VAL A 136 -4.41 -0.54 5.20
N VAL A 137 -3.55 0.44 5.43
CA VAL A 137 -3.89 1.67 6.15
C VAL A 137 -3.86 2.84 5.16
N MET A 138 -4.97 3.52 5.04
CA MET A 138 -5.11 4.71 4.21
C MET A 138 -5.22 5.92 5.12
N ASP A 139 -4.10 6.62 5.33
CA ASP A 139 -3.94 7.70 6.30
C ASP A 139 -3.82 9.04 5.55
N THR A 140 -4.83 9.88 5.69
CA THR A 140 -4.86 11.22 5.06
C THR A 140 -4.40 12.34 5.99
N GLY A 141 -3.92 12.01 7.19
CA GLY A 141 -3.41 13.00 8.12
C GLY A 141 -4.43 14.05 8.54
N ASN A 142 -3.94 15.21 8.99
CA ASN A 142 -4.77 16.30 9.50
C ASN A 142 -4.95 17.47 8.49
N ALA A 143 -4.53 17.32 7.25
CA ALA A 143 -4.64 18.38 6.24
C ALA A 143 -5.89 18.21 5.39
N ILE A 144 -6.71 19.24 5.29
CA ILE A 144 -8.02 19.25 4.60
C ILE A 144 -7.99 19.01 3.08
N THR A 145 -6.85 18.71 2.49
CA THR A 145 -6.69 18.51 1.03
C THR A 145 -5.84 17.29 0.69
N GLU A 146 -5.52 16.45 1.67
CA GLU A 146 -4.84 15.18 1.43
C GLU A 146 -5.84 14.13 0.97
N THR A 147 -5.42 13.26 0.08
CA THR A 147 -6.24 12.13 -0.39
C THR A 147 -5.43 10.85 -0.41
N ALA A 148 -6.02 9.76 0.06
CA ALA A 148 -5.47 8.42 -0.08
C ALA A 148 -6.45 7.55 -0.89
N THR A 149 -6.02 7.06 -2.04
CA THR A 149 -6.86 6.24 -2.92
C THR A 149 -6.20 4.90 -3.19
N ALA A 150 -6.87 3.81 -2.86
CA ALA A 150 -6.47 2.47 -3.23
C ALA A 150 -7.49 1.82 -4.14
N THR A 151 -7.02 1.18 -5.21
CA THR A 151 -7.84 0.39 -6.13
C THR A 151 -7.36 -1.07 -6.08
N PHE A 152 -8.29 -1.99 -5.93
CA PHE A 152 -8.03 -3.42 -5.78
C PHE A 152 -8.71 -4.19 -6.90
N ALA A 153 -7.92 -4.82 -7.79
CA ALA A 153 -8.43 -5.75 -8.80
C ALA A 153 -8.36 -7.21 -8.35
N GLY A 154 -7.50 -7.55 -7.38
CA GLY A 154 -7.37 -8.87 -6.77
C GLY A 154 -8.10 -9.03 -5.44
N ASN A 155 -7.92 -10.18 -4.78
CA ASN A 155 -8.41 -10.43 -3.42
C ASN A 155 -7.58 -9.68 -2.39
N VAL A 156 -8.20 -9.37 -1.24
CA VAL A 156 -7.51 -8.78 -0.08
C VAL A 156 -7.62 -9.73 1.11
N THR A 157 -6.46 -10.07 1.69
CA THR A 157 -6.33 -10.83 2.94
C THR A 157 -5.64 -9.94 3.96
N GLY A 158 -6.39 -9.42 4.91
CA GLY A 158 -5.98 -8.42 5.90
C GLY A 158 -7.06 -7.36 6.06
N ASP A 159 -6.89 -6.50 7.04
CA ASP A 159 -7.82 -5.43 7.33
C ASP A 159 -7.56 -4.21 6.43
N ILE A 160 -8.62 -3.45 6.14
CA ILE A 160 -8.51 -2.16 5.46
C ILE A 160 -8.99 -1.09 6.42
N THR A 161 -8.09 -0.18 6.78
CA THR A 161 -8.39 0.96 7.64
C THR A 161 -8.44 2.23 6.81
N LEU A 162 -9.55 2.94 6.89
CA LEU A 162 -9.75 4.25 6.29
C LEU A 162 -9.60 5.29 7.39
N ASP A 163 -8.45 5.97 7.40
CA ASP A 163 -8.13 6.99 8.40
C ASP A 163 -8.21 8.37 7.76
N ASP A 164 -9.33 9.02 8.01
CA ASP A 164 -9.66 10.34 7.47
C ASP A 164 -9.90 11.28 8.66
N ASN A 165 -8.86 11.98 9.07
CA ASN A 165 -8.87 12.82 10.26
C ASN A 165 -9.61 14.17 10.11
N VAL A 166 -10.20 14.43 8.94
CA VAL A 166 -10.93 15.69 8.65
C VAL A 166 -12.27 15.38 7.99
N ALA A 167 -13.25 16.25 8.17
CA ALA A 167 -14.65 16.05 7.75
C ALA A 167 -14.91 15.89 6.23
N ALA A 168 -13.89 15.72 5.39
CA ALA A 168 -13.99 15.38 3.99
C ALA A 168 -13.73 13.88 3.78
N ILE A 169 -14.33 13.26 2.78
CA ILE A 169 -14.05 11.84 2.46
C ILE A 169 -12.80 11.79 1.58
N ASP A 170 -11.65 11.65 2.20
CA ASP A 170 -10.35 11.74 1.53
C ASP A 170 -9.66 10.37 1.41
N ALA A 171 -10.00 9.37 2.25
CA ALA A 171 -9.57 7.99 2.13
C ALA A 171 -10.60 7.17 1.32
N THR A 172 -10.23 6.64 0.16
CA THR A 172 -11.14 5.88 -0.72
C THR A 172 -10.55 4.53 -1.13
N ALA A 173 -11.21 3.43 -0.74
CA ALA A 173 -10.93 2.08 -1.21
C ALA A 173 -11.92 1.69 -2.31
N THR A 174 -11.42 1.29 -3.48
CA THR A 174 -12.24 0.88 -4.63
C THR A 174 -11.92 -0.57 -5.03
N PHE A 175 -12.94 -1.38 -5.18
CA PHE A 175 -12.84 -2.75 -5.72
C PHE A 175 -13.37 -2.75 -7.15
N ASP A 176 -12.48 -2.96 -8.13
CA ASP A 176 -12.76 -2.83 -9.56
C ASP A 176 -12.38 -4.05 -10.40
N GLY A 177 -12.04 -5.16 -9.76
CA GLY A 177 -11.66 -6.40 -10.45
C GLY A 177 -12.68 -6.85 -11.49
N THR A 178 -12.21 -7.60 -12.48
CA THR A 178 -13.05 -8.18 -13.54
C THR A 178 -13.54 -9.59 -13.21
N THR A 179 -13.09 -10.17 -12.12
CA THR A 179 -13.49 -11.46 -11.55
C THR A 179 -14.03 -11.27 -10.15
N ALA A 180 -14.79 -12.24 -9.64
CA ALA A 180 -15.28 -12.18 -8.26
C ALA A 180 -14.13 -12.01 -7.27
N GLN A 181 -14.25 -11.04 -6.36
CA GLN A 181 -13.24 -10.72 -5.36
C GLN A 181 -13.70 -11.12 -3.97
N THR A 182 -12.74 -11.40 -3.10
CA THR A 182 -12.98 -11.69 -1.68
C THR A 182 -12.10 -10.79 -0.82
N VAL A 183 -12.70 -10.18 0.20
CA VAL A 183 -12.04 -9.45 1.27
C VAL A 183 -12.21 -10.24 2.55
N LEU A 184 -11.13 -10.80 3.11
CA LEU A 184 -11.19 -11.68 4.29
C LEU A 184 -11.21 -10.90 5.59
N GLY A 185 -10.51 -9.76 5.66
CA GLY A 185 -10.42 -8.91 6.84
C GLY A 185 -11.59 -7.94 7.00
N THR A 186 -11.50 -7.08 7.99
CA THR A 186 -12.47 -6.00 8.24
C THR A 186 -12.20 -4.81 7.31
N VAL A 187 -13.23 -4.04 7.01
CA VAL A 187 -13.08 -2.71 6.40
C VAL A 187 -13.69 -1.72 7.36
N ALA A 188 -12.86 -0.89 7.98
CA ALA A 188 -13.29 0.03 9.02
C ALA A 188 -12.67 1.41 8.85
N ALA A 189 -13.33 2.44 9.36
CA ALA A 189 -12.74 3.75 9.56
C ALA A 189 -12.09 3.83 10.94
N THR A 190 -11.24 4.81 11.19
CA THR A 190 -10.68 5.06 12.53
C THR A 190 -11.66 5.81 13.41
N THR A 191 -12.43 6.72 12.84
CA THR A 191 -13.54 7.41 13.50
C THR A 191 -14.84 7.18 12.74
N ASP A 192 -15.98 7.56 13.33
CA ASP A 192 -17.29 7.36 12.72
C ASP A 192 -17.50 8.35 11.56
N THR A 193 -17.97 7.81 10.44
CA THR A 193 -18.25 8.54 9.18
C THR A 193 -17.05 8.89 8.31
N ASP A 194 -15.88 8.31 8.54
CA ASP A 194 -14.69 8.53 7.73
C ASP A 194 -14.64 7.61 6.51
N GLY A 195 -13.93 8.08 5.48
CA GLY A 195 -13.57 7.32 4.31
C GLY A 195 -14.72 6.86 3.41
N ALA A 196 -14.35 6.36 2.25
CA ALA A 196 -15.29 5.80 1.26
C ALA A 196 -14.90 4.39 0.84
N LEU A 197 -15.88 3.51 0.76
CA LEU A 197 -15.78 2.20 0.14
C LEU A 197 -16.58 2.19 -1.16
N ARG A 198 -15.95 1.83 -2.27
CA ARG A 198 -16.58 1.75 -3.59
C ARG A 198 -16.45 0.34 -4.15
N VAL A 199 -17.51 -0.19 -4.70
CA VAL A 199 -17.54 -1.45 -5.43
C VAL A 199 -18.00 -1.17 -6.85
N THR A 200 -17.08 -1.28 -7.81
CA THR A 200 -17.35 -1.15 -9.24
C THR A 200 -17.18 -2.48 -9.98
N ASN A 201 -16.74 -3.53 -9.27
CA ASN A 201 -16.61 -4.87 -9.80
C ASN A 201 -17.98 -5.50 -10.08
N THR A 202 -18.33 -5.67 -11.36
CA THR A 202 -19.59 -6.27 -11.79
C THR A 202 -19.66 -7.79 -11.58
N ALA A 203 -18.51 -8.46 -11.40
CA ALA A 203 -18.47 -9.88 -11.01
C ALA A 203 -18.75 -10.12 -9.52
N GLY A 204 -18.79 -9.04 -8.73
CA GLY A 204 -19.13 -9.04 -7.31
C GLY A 204 -17.92 -9.06 -6.37
N VAL A 205 -18.15 -8.54 -5.16
CA VAL A 205 -17.19 -8.56 -4.04
C VAL A 205 -17.85 -9.19 -2.83
N THR A 206 -17.19 -10.15 -2.22
CA THR A 206 -17.63 -10.79 -0.97
C THR A 206 -16.76 -10.28 0.19
N PHE A 207 -17.37 -9.54 1.10
CA PHE A 207 -16.74 -9.17 2.36
C PHE A 207 -17.05 -10.25 3.40
N GLN A 208 -16.03 -10.93 3.89
CA GLN A 208 -16.17 -11.96 4.94
C GLN A 208 -16.01 -11.38 6.33
N GLY A 209 -15.25 -10.29 6.48
CA GLY A 209 -15.13 -9.53 7.69
C GLY A 209 -16.24 -8.48 7.84
N VAL A 210 -16.19 -7.75 8.96
CA VAL A 210 -17.14 -6.66 9.24
C VAL A 210 -16.82 -5.46 8.35
N VAL A 211 -17.86 -4.80 7.83
CA VAL A 211 -17.73 -3.54 7.09
C VAL A 211 -18.37 -2.43 7.93
N GLY A 212 -17.51 -1.58 8.49
CA GLY A 212 -17.90 -0.54 9.44
C GLY A 212 -18.43 -1.09 10.78
N SER A 213 -18.58 -0.24 11.75
CA SER A 213 -19.20 -0.55 13.02
C SER A 213 -19.92 0.70 13.57
N SER A 214 -20.56 0.59 14.73
CA SER A 214 -21.23 1.74 15.36
C SER A 214 -20.29 2.85 15.84
N SER A 215 -18.99 2.58 15.92
CA SER A 215 -17.96 3.53 16.37
C SER A 215 -16.87 3.81 15.33
N THR A 216 -16.88 3.03 14.25
CA THR A 216 -15.90 3.12 13.13
C THR A 216 -16.66 2.91 11.82
N GLY A 217 -17.76 3.62 11.67
CA GLY A 217 -18.63 3.56 10.48
C GLY A 217 -17.96 4.21 9.27
N ILE A 218 -18.12 3.59 8.11
CA ILE A 218 -17.65 4.14 6.84
C ILE A 218 -18.55 5.30 6.42
N GLY A 219 -17.97 6.44 6.06
CA GLY A 219 -18.68 7.64 5.67
C GLY A 219 -19.51 7.50 4.39
N SER A 220 -19.03 6.70 3.44
CA SER A 220 -19.75 6.46 2.19
C SER A 220 -19.55 5.04 1.68
N LEU A 221 -20.64 4.40 1.25
CA LEU A 221 -20.62 3.12 0.52
C LEU A 221 -21.25 3.33 -0.85
N GLY A 222 -20.46 3.20 -1.91
CA GLY A 222 -20.93 3.24 -3.29
C GLY A 222 -20.85 1.86 -3.94
N ILE A 223 -21.97 1.38 -4.49
CA ILE A 223 -22.03 0.14 -5.28
C ILE A 223 -22.49 0.52 -6.67
N ALA A 224 -21.66 0.26 -7.69
CA ALA A 224 -22.08 0.43 -9.08
C ALA A 224 -23.14 -0.64 -9.40
N SER A 225 -24.28 -0.19 -9.88
CA SER A 225 -25.30 -1.11 -10.42
C SER A 225 -24.96 -1.42 -11.87
N ASP A 226 -25.10 -2.69 -12.26
CA ASP A 226 -25.17 -3.06 -13.68
C ASP A 226 -26.31 -2.28 -14.34
N SER A 227 -25.98 -1.54 -15.38
CA SER A 227 -26.95 -0.79 -16.21
C SER A 227 -27.34 -1.63 -17.42
#